data_8022d3e17566ea105f90297670bb1ffd
#
_entry.id   8022d3e17566ea105f90297670bb1ffd
#
_cell.length_a   1.000
_cell.length_b   1.000
_cell.length_c   1.000
_cell.angle_alpha   90.00
_cell.angle_beta   90.00
_cell.angle_gamma   90.00
#
_symmetry.space_group_name_H-M   'P 1'
#
loop_
_entity.id
_entity.type
_entity.pdbx_description
1 polymer ?
#
loop_
_entity_poly.entity_id
_entity_poly.type
_entity_poly.pdbx_seq_one_letter_code
_entity_poly.pdbx_strand_id
1 'polypeptide(L)'
;MNIDLSPIDRRKVKNLGEVLEMNNEVLGLMSRYLTVCPDFITKELIEGVTGECEITLAEAYTSLLVAACGLDVENNPRDRYLSTAYLRSGIRRLDPQEYRMNPYYRQIRIPEAHFGNWKLTIEKYKPSEAFVCDDIRTDEELKEIPQIGFFDTEFSFPAVMEDVQEWMAIKPNEIETMRQPIARAAGRVVAFGLGMGYYAFMVSEKPEVKTLTIVERDENVIALFREHILPQFLKKEKIDIVRQDAFEFATNCMSDGYYDHAFVDLWHDVSDGYPLYKQMKALEKNSPNTLFSYWIEDSLLSHLRWELFHRMSDLLSATAPAGEPVILRPVYTYEQFVACLRNPFLRKLAGTGLL
;
A
#
# COMPACT_ATOMS: atom_id res chain seq x y z
N MET A 1 13.02 -13.94 25.44
CA MET A 1 12.25 -14.92 24.64
C MET A 1 13.23 -16.06 24.32
N ASN A 2 12.91 -17.31 24.65
CA ASN A 2 13.68 -18.45 24.16
C ASN A 2 12.86 -19.08 23.04
N ILE A 3 13.43 -19.08 21.84
CA ILE A 3 12.85 -19.77 20.69
C ILE A 3 13.64 -21.06 20.56
N ASP A 4 13.06 -22.18 20.99
CA ASP A 4 13.66 -23.51 20.79
C ASP A 4 12.99 -24.19 19.61
N LEU A 5 13.65 -24.15 18.46
CA LEU A 5 13.18 -24.73 17.22
C LEU A 5 13.88 -26.08 16.96
N SER A 6 13.10 -27.05 16.50
CA SER A 6 13.65 -28.30 15.97
C SER A 6 14.61 -28.02 14.78
N PRO A 7 15.54 -28.93 14.47
CA PRO A 7 16.40 -28.80 13.29
C PRO A 7 15.62 -28.60 11.98
N ILE A 8 14.43 -29.21 11.88
CA ILE A 8 13.52 -29.07 10.73
C ILE A 8 12.97 -27.65 10.69
N ASP A 9 12.51 -27.11 11.82
CA ASP A 9 11.92 -25.77 11.88
C ASP A 9 12.98 -24.68 11.68
N ARG A 10 14.21 -24.89 12.14
CA ARG A 10 15.35 -23.98 11.82
C ARG A 10 15.59 -23.88 10.32
N ARG A 11 15.49 -25.00 9.58
CA ARG A 11 15.58 -25.00 8.10
C ARG A 11 14.43 -24.23 7.47
N LYS A 12 13.20 -24.42 7.98
CA LYS A 12 12.03 -23.66 7.48
C LYS A 12 12.18 -22.15 7.71
N VAL A 13 12.70 -21.74 8.87
CA VAL A 13 12.98 -20.32 9.16
C VAL A 13 14.05 -19.78 8.21
N LYS A 14 15.10 -20.56 7.93
CA LYS A 14 16.10 -20.14 6.93
C LYS A 14 15.49 -19.95 5.54
N ASN A 15 14.69 -20.90 5.08
CA ASN A 15 14.01 -20.78 3.77
C ASN A 15 13.09 -19.56 3.73
N LEU A 16 12.41 -19.27 4.85
CA LEU A 16 11.57 -18.08 4.96
C LEU A 16 12.40 -16.78 4.87
N GLY A 17 13.59 -16.76 5.49
CA GLY A 17 14.54 -15.65 5.32
C GLY A 17 14.92 -15.42 3.86
N GLU A 18 15.18 -16.50 3.11
CA GLU A 18 15.47 -16.43 1.68
C GLU A 18 14.27 -15.85 0.88
N VAL A 19 13.03 -16.15 1.26
CA VAL A 19 11.83 -15.54 0.65
C VAL A 19 11.78 -14.04 0.93
N LEU A 20 11.99 -13.63 2.18
CA LEU A 20 11.96 -12.20 2.55
C LEU A 20 13.10 -11.41 1.90
N GLU A 21 14.28 -12.01 1.74
CA GLU A 21 15.37 -11.41 0.98
C GLU A 21 15.01 -11.23 -0.50
N MET A 22 14.38 -12.23 -1.12
CA MET A 22 13.92 -12.13 -2.51
C MET A 22 12.81 -11.08 -2.66
N ASN A 23 11.91 -10.94 -1.69
CA ASN A 23 10.90 -9.88 -1.69
C ASN A 23 11.59 -8.51 -1.78
N ASN A 24 12.56 -8.24 -0.91
CA ASN A 24 13.28 -6.97 -0.93
C ASN A 24 14.05 -6.74 -2.24
N GLU A 25 14.65 -7.78 -2.79
CA GLU A 25 15.35 -7.71 -4.07
C GLU A 25 14.40 -7.29 -5.19
N VAL A 26 13.25 -7.95 -5.32
CA VAL A 26 12.26 -7.65 -6.36
C VAL A 26 11.65 -6.25 -6.18
N LEU A 27 11.28 -5.89 -4.95
CA LEU A 27 10.74 -4.56 -4.67
C LEU A 27 11.79 -3.48 -4.97
N GLY A 28 13.06 -3.72 -4.63
CA GLY A 28 14.17 -2.83 -4.95
C GLY A 28 14.45 -2.70 -6.45
N LEU A 29 14.33 -3.80 -7.21
CA LEU A 29 14.43 -3.78 -8.69
C LEU A 29 13.31 -2.92 -9.30
N MET A 30 12.07 -3.14 -8.87
CA MET A 30 10.92 -2.38 -9.39
C MET A 30 11.00 -0.91 -9.01
N SER A 31 11.31 -0.58 -7.75
CA SER A 31 11.49 0.80 -7.32
C SER A 31 12.54 1.53 -8.15
N ARG A 32 13.68 0.88 -8.41
CA ARG A 32 14.74 1.46 -9.25
C ARG A 32 14.28 1.69 -10.68
N TYR A 33 13.62 0.70 -11.30
CA TYR A 33 13.10 0.83 -12.66
C TYR A 33 12.11 1.98 -12.76
N LEU A 34 11.13 2.04 -11.87
CA LEU A 34 10.09 3.07 -11.84
C LEU A 34 10.65 4.49 -11.59
N THR A 35 11.76 4.59 -10.86
CA THR A 35 12.39 5.89 -10.58
C THR A 35 13.27 6.37 -11.74
N VAL A 36 13.97 5.45 -12.42
CA VAL A 36 15.03 5.82 -13.37
C VAL A 36 14.53 5.85 -14.82
N CYS A 37 13.70 4.88 -15.20
CA CYS A 37 13.30 4.70 -16.61
C CYS A 37 11.91 4.05 -16.76
N PRO A 38 10.84 4.61 -16.14
CA PRO A 38 9.51 4.00 -16.19
C PRO A 38 8.92 3.95 -17.61
N ASP A 39 9.40 4.78 -18.52
CA ASP A 39 8.99 4.90 -19.93
C ASP A 39 10.00 4.29 -20.92
N PHE A 40 10.95 3.47 -20.44
CA PHE A 40 11.94 2.80 -21.30
C PHE A 40 11.31 1.83 -22.29
N ILE A 41 10.25 1.10 -21.87
CA ILE A 41 9.55 0.16 -22.73
C ILE A 41 8.55 0.93 -23.58
N THR A 42 8.81 0.98 -24.89
CA THR A 42 7.94 1.66 -25.86
C THR A 42 7.04 0.67 -26.60
N LYS A 43 6.03 1.20 -27.25
CA LYS A 43 5.12 0.42 -28.10
C LYS A 43 5.89 -0.35 -29.19
N GLU A 44 6.89 0.29 -29.81
CA GLU A 44 7.71 -0.31 -30.88
C GLU A 44 8.52 -1.50 -30.36
N LEU A 45 9.05 -1.41 -29.12
CA LEU A 45 9.76 -2.55 -28.50
C LEU A 45 8.80 -3.72 -28.25
N ILE A 46 7.59 -3.45 -27.76
CA ILE A 46 6.57 -4.48 -27.52
C ILE A 46 6.16 -5.13 -28.84
N GLU A 47 5.88 -4.33 -29.87
CA GLU A 47 5.50 -4.83 -31.21
C GLU A 47 6.61 -5.66 -31.86
N GLY A 48 7.89 -5.29 -31.65
CA GLY A 48 9.04 -6.06 -32.11
C GLY A 48 9.04 -7.48 -31.52
N VAL A 49 8.86 -7.59 -30.20
CA VAL A 49 8.83 -8.90 -29.51
C VAL A 49 7.58 -9.72 -29.88
N THR A 50 6.39 -9.10 -29.94
CA THR A 50 5.15 -9.82 -30.31
C THR A 50 5.10 -10.21 -31.77
N GLY A 51 5.77 -9.47 -32.65
CA GLY A 51 5.87 -9.80 -34.08
C GLY A 51 6.74 -11.03 -34.37
N GLU A 52 7.68 -11.34 -33.49
CA GLU A 52 8.59 -12.49 -33.59
C GLU A 52 8.07 -13.73 -32.83
N CYS A 53 7.19 -13.54 -31.85
CA CYS A 53 6.71 -14.59 -30.94
C CYS A 53 5.18 -14.52 -30.78
N GLU A 54 4.53 -15.70 -30.76
CA GLU A 54 3.08 -15.79 -30.43
C GLU A 54 2.85 -15.61 -28.90
N ILE A 55 3.05 -14.38 -28.39
CA ILE A 55 2.85 -14.04 -26.98
C ILE A 55 1.94 -12.82 -26.84
N THR A 56 1.32 -12.70 -25.68
CA THR A 56 0.48 -11.54 -25.38
C THR A 56 1.29 -10.28 -25.15
N LEU A 57 0.66 -9.10 -25.28
CA LEU A 57 1.30 -7.82 -24.98
C LEU A 57 1.85 -7.76 -23.53
N ALA A 58 1.12 -8.33 -22.57
CA ALA A 58 1.56 -8.38 -21.18
C ALA A 58 2.79 -9.28 -20.99
N GLU A 59 2.89 -10.40 -21.72
CA GLU A 59 4.06 -11.28 -21.68
C GLU A 59 5.27 -10.63 -22.35
N ALA A 60 5.08 -9.96 -23.49
CA ALA A 60 6.13 -9.20 -24.16
C ALA A 60 6.65 -8.07 -23.25
N TYR A 61 5.73 -7.31 -22.65
CA TYR A 61 6.08 -6.26 -21.70
C TYR A 61 6.87 -6.81 -20.51
N THR A 62 6.42 -7.93 -19.92
CA THR A 62 7.10 -8.59 -18.80
C THR A 62 8.52 -9.02 -19.19
N SER A 63 8.70 -9.60 -20.37
CA SER A 63 10.02 -10.01 -20.86
C SER A 63 10.97 -8.82 -21.04
N LEU A 64 10.47 -7.72 -21.60
CA LEU A 64 11.23 -6.48 -21.76
C LEU A 64 11.58 -5.85 -20.39
N LEU A 65 10.65 -5.86 -19.44
CA LEU A 65 10.89 -5.34 -18.09
C LEU A 65 11.94 -6.16 -17.33
N VAL A 66 11.86 -7.49 -17.43
CA VAL A 66 12.86 -8.42 -16.86
C VAL A 66 14.25 -8.12 -17.42
N ALA A 67 14.36 -7.93 -18.73
CA ALA A 67 15.61 -7.58 -19.40
C ALA A 67 16.10 -6.17 -18.99
N ALA A 68 15.20 -5.18 -18.90
CA ALA A 68 15.53 -3.82 -18.46
C ALA A 68 16.01 -3.78 -17.00
N CYS A 69 15.52 -4.70 -16.14
CA CYS A 69 16.02 -4.88 -14.79
C CYS A 69 17.37 -5.61 -14.70
N GLY A 70 17.92 -6.06 -15.84
CA GLY A 70 19.21 -6.75 -15.90
C GLY A 70 19.18 -8.20 -15.43
N LEU A 71 18.00 -8.84 -15.41
CA LEU A 71 17.87 -10.25 -15.02
C LEU A 71 18.24 -11.19 -16.18
N ASP A 72 19.17 -12.12 -15.92
CA ASP A 72 19.58 -13.17 -16.85
C ASP A 72 18.76 -14.45 -16.63
N VAL A 73 17.57 -14.49 -17.21
CA VAL A 73 16.64 -15.63 -17.05
C VAL A 73 17.11 -16.91 -17.78
N GLU A 74 18.05 -16.81 -18.71
CA GLU A 74 18.58 -17.96 -19.46
C GLU A 74 19.64 -18.70 -18.66
N ASN A 75 20.60 -17.99 -18.09
CA ASN A 75 21.77 -18.56 -17.46
C ASN A 75 21.72 -18.55 -15.92
N ASN A 76 20.91 -17.68 -15.30
CA ASN A 76 20.81 -17.58 -13.87
C ASN A 76 19.47 -18.18 -13.35
N PRO A 77 19.48 -19.34 -12.64
CA PRO A 77 18.27 -19.93 -12.06
C PRO A 77 17.54 -19.04 -11.06
N ARG A 78 18.27 -18.18 -10.31
CA ARG A 78 17.69 -17.22 -9.37
C ARG A 78 16.89 -16.16 -10.12
N ASP A 79 17.45 -15.56 -11.15
CA ASP A 79 16.78 -14.53 -11.95
C ASP A 79 15.55 -15.08 -12.67
N ARG A 80 15.66 -16.33 -13.16
CA ARG A 80 14.53 -17.07 -13.72
C ARG A 80 13.41 -17.23 -12.69
N TYR A 81 13.75 -17.59 -11.45
CA TYR A 81 12.77 -17.71 -10.37
C TYR A 81 12.12 -16.37 -10.04
N LEU A 82 12.89 -15.28 -9.89
CA LEU A 82 12.36 -13.94 -9.65
C LEU A 82 11.40 -13.50 -10.76
N SER A 83 11.77 -13.73 -12.02
CA SER A 83 10.92 -13.44 -13.18
C SER A 83 9.60 -14.21 -13.13
N THR A 84 9.62 -15.51 -12.87
CA THR A 84 8.44 -16.38 -12.96
C THR A 84 7.56 -16.32 -11.73
N ALA A 85 8.15 -16.28 -10.54
CA ALA A 85 7.42 -16.34 -9.27
C ALA A 85 6.90 -14.99 -8.79
N TYR A 86 7.51 -13.88 -9.21
CA TYR A 86 7.15 -12.54 -8.78
C TYR A 86 6.63 -11.66 -9.94
N LEU A 87 7.49 -11.39 -10.93
CA LEU A 87 7.18 -10.35 -11.93
C LEU A 87 6.04 -10.75 -12.87
N ARG A 88 6.04 -11.99 -13.34
CA ARG A 88 5.03 -12.45 -14.33
C ARG A 88 3.59 -12.33 -13.84
N SER A 89 3.35 -12.50 -12.54
CA SER A 89 2.00 -12.41 -11.95
C SER A 89 1.63 -11.02 -11.45
N GLY A 90 2.61 -10.12 -11.35
CA GLY A 90 2.45 -8.75 -10.86
C GLY A 90 2.35 -7.69 -11.95
N ILE A 91 2.70 -8.02 -13.20
CA ILE A 91 2.68 -7.07 -14.32
C ILE A 91 1.37 -7.21 -15.10
N ARG A 92 0.67 -6.10 -15.29
CA ARG A 92 -0.66 -6.08 -15.91
C ARG A 92 -0.78 -4.96 -16.95
N ARG A 93 -1.28 -5.31 -18.14
CA ARG A 93 -1.87 -4.33 -19.05
C ARG A 93 -3.23 -3.93 -18.50
N LEU A 94 -3.44 -2.63 -18.32
CA LEU A 94 -4.68 -2.07 -17.80
C LEU A 94 -5.49 -1.41 -18.93
N ASP A 95 -6.82 -1.49 -18.82
CA ASP A 95 -7.72 -0.76 -19.72
C ASP A 95 -7.97 0.66 -19.17
N PRO A 96 -7.50 1.74 -19.84
CA PRO A 96 -7.76 3.09 -19.40
C PRO A 96 -9.25 3.45 -19.35
N GLN A 97 -10.12 2.74 -20.09
CA GLN A 97 -11.56 3.00 -20.06
C GLN A 97 -12.20 2.60 -18.74
N GLU A 98 -11.74 1.52 -18.09
CA GLU A 98 -12.22 1.13 -16.76
C GLU A 98 -12.04 2.27 -15.75
N TYR A 99 -10.87 2.92 -15.76
CA TYR A 99 -10.59 4.06 -14.88
C TYR A 99 -11.36 5.32 -15.27
N ARG A 100 -11.50 5.63 -16.57
CA ARG A 100 -12.31 6.76 -17.05
C ARG A 100 -13.80 6.61 -16.70
N MET A 101 -14.28 5.39 -16.54
CA MET A 101 -15.66 5.10 -16.12
C MET A 101 -15.86 5.18 -14.61
N ASN A 102 -14.79 5.37 -13.83
CA ASN A 102 -14.89 5.58 -12.38
C ASN A 102 -15.83 6.75 -12.06
N PRO A 103 -16.76 6.61 -11.10
CA PRO A 103 -17.75 7.65 -10.77
C PRO A 103 -17.10 9.00 -10.42
N TYR A 104 -15.96 9.01 -9.73
CA TYR A 104 -15.24 10.23 -9.43
C TYR A 104 -14.79 10.96 -10.70
N TYR A 105 -14.15 10.26 -11.65
CA TYR A 105 -13.73 10.86 -12.94
C TYR A 105 -14.89 11.39 -13.78
N ARG A 106 -16.03 10.74 -13.69
CA ARG A 106 -17.22 11.15 -14.46
C ARG A 106 -17.88 12.40 -13.90
N GLN A 107 -17.85 12.56 -12.58
CA GLN A 107 -18.59 13.62 -11.89
C GLN A 107 -17.70 14.79 -11.50
N ILE A 108 -16.50 14.54 -11.00
CA ILE A 108 -15.63 15.58 -10.45
C ILE A 108 -14.76 16.17 -11.56
N ARG A 109 -14.81 17.49 -11.67
CA ARG A 109 -13.93 18.28 -12.55
C ARG A 109 -12.93 19.01 -11.68
N ILE A 110 -11.67 18.73 -11.88
CA ILE A 110 -10.58 19.37 -11.17
C ILE A 110 -10.11 20.57 -12.01
N PRO A 111 -10.30 21.80 -11.54
CA PRO A 111 -9.78 22.97 -12.23
C PRO A 111 -8.26 23.10 -11.97
N GLU A 112 -7.57 23.82 -12.83
CA GLU A 112 -6.27 24.35 -12.44
C GLU A 112 -6.46 25.45 -11.38
N ALA A 113 -5.93 25.24 -10.19
CA ALA A 113 -6.06 26.18 -9.07
C ALA A 113 -4.81 26.13 -8.20
N HIS A 114 -4.55 27.24 -7.48
CA HIS A 114 -3.42 27.38 -6.58
C HIS A 114 -3.88 27.91 -5.23
N PHE A 115 -3.35 27.30 -4.15
CA PHE A 115 -3.47 27.79 -2.78
C PHE A 115 -2.12 27.67 -2.07
N GLY A 116 -1.46 28.80 -1.83
CA GLY A 116 -0.10 28.79 -1.30
C GLY A 116 0.86 28.05 -2.26
N ASN A 117 1.54 27.02 -1.75
CA ASN A 117 2.43 26.13 -2.49
C ASN A 117 1.71 24.94 -3.15
N TRP A 118 0.39 24.82 -2.95
CA TRP A 118 -0.43 23.74 -3.51
C TRP A 118 -1.00 24.10 -4.88
N LYS A 119 -0.93 23.15 -5.81
CA LYS A 119 -1.47 23.29 -7.16
C LYS A 119 -2.31 22.07 -7.53
N LEU A 120 -3.57 22.29 -7.90
CA LEU A 120 -4.39 21.32 -8.62
C LEU A 120 -3.98 21.31 -10.10
N THR A 121 -3.73 20.13 -10.65
CA THR A 121 -3.30 19.96 -12.05
C THR A 121 -3.77 18.63 -12.65
N ILE A 122 -3.52 18.45 -13.93
CA ILE A 122 -3.72 17.17 -14.63
C ILE A 122 -2.36 16.65 -15.08
N GLU A 123 -1.99 15.52 -14.54
CA GLU A 123 -0.79 14.76 -14.91
C GLU A 123 -1.15 13.60 -15.86
N LYS A 124 -0.15 12.92 -16.40
CA LYS A 124 -0.39 11.83 -17.34
C LYS A 124 0.68 10.76 -17.33
N TYR A 125 0.26 9.53 -17.57
CA TYR A 125 1.12 8.43 -17.99
C TYR A 125 1.24 8.40 -19.52
N LYS A 126 2.46 8.20 -20.01
CA LYS A 126 2.73 7.96 -21.43
C LYS A 126 2.28 6.55 -21.84
N PRO A 127 2.05 6.28 -23.13
CA PRO A 127 1.85 4.92 -23.61
C PRO A 127 3.00 4.00 -23.17
N SER A 128 2.67 2.85 -22.65
CA SER A 128 3.60 1.83 -22.13
C SER A 128 4.46 2.24 -20.93
N GLU A 129 4.27 3.40 -20.36
CA GLU A 129 4.94 3.79 -19.11
C GLU A 129 4.52 2.89 -17.96
N ALA A 130 5.50 2.39 -17.19
CA ALA A 130 5.26 1.57 -16.01
C ALA A 130 4.89 2.42 -14.80
N PHE A 131 3.94 1.95 -14.02
CA PHE A 131 3.56 2.56 -12.74
C PHE A 131 3.11 1.51 -11.72
N VAL A 132 3.18 1.82 -10.44
CA VAL A 132 2.52 1.03 -9.40
C VAL A 132 1.01 1.17 -9.59
N CYS A 133 0.31 0.06 -9.76
CA CYS A 133 -1.13 0.08 -10.02
C CYS A 133 -1.99 -0.42 -8.85
N ASP A 134 -1.39 -1.01 -7.83
CA ASP A 134 -2.06 -1.53 -6.64
C ASP A 134 -1.04 -1.71 -5.51
N ASP A 135 -1.48 -1.98 -4.28
CA ASP A 135 -0.59 -2.41 -3.19
C ASP A 135 0.08 -3.74 -3.52
N ILE A 136 1.17 -4.06 -2.86
CA ILE A 136 1.81 -5.37 -3.01
C ILE A 136 0.82 -6.48 -2.65
N ARG A 137 0.92 -7.62 -3.34
CA ARG A 137 0.14 -8.79 -3.01
C ARG A 137 1.00 -9.82 -2.27
N THR A 138 0.68 -10.11 -1.03
CA THR A 138 1.35 -11.14 -0.24
C THR A 138 0.63 -12.48 -0.42
N ASP A 139 1.34 -13.53 -0.84
CA ASP A 139 0.80 -14.88 -0.98
C ASP A 139 0.88 -15.71 0.32
N GLU A 140 0.43 -16.98 0.25
CA GLU A 140 0.46 -17.88 1.39
C GLU A 140 1.87 -18.26 1.86
N GLU A 141 2.88 -18.12 1.01
CA GLU A 141 4.29 -18.37 1.30
C GLU A 141 5.03 -17.10 1.75
N LEU A 142 4.32 -15.99 1.95
CA LEU A 142 4.83 -14.66 2.27
C LEU A 142 5.69 -14.04 1.16
N LYS A 143 5.51 -14.47 -0.10
CA LYS A 143 6.05 -13.76 -1.24
C LYS A 143 5.27 -12.47 -1.46
N GLU A 144 5.98 -11.39 -1.66
CA GLU A 144 5.45 -10.06 -1.86
C GLU A 144 5.61 -9.65 -3.32
N ILE A 145 4.51 -9.69 -4.04
CA ILE A 145 4.46 -9.51 -5.48
C ILE A 145 4.10 -8.07 -5.80
N PRO A 146 5.04 -7.26 -6.36
CA PRO A 146 4.76 -5.89 -6.77
C PRO A 146 3.68 -5.86 -7.84
N GLN A 147 2.78 -4.89 -7.78
CA GLN A 147 1.70 -4.73 -8.73
C GLN A 147 2.04 -3.57 -9.67
N ILE A 148 2.50 -3.90 -10.87
CA ILE A 148 2.93 -2.95 -11.90
C ILE A 148 1.94 -2.93 -13.05
N GLY A 149 1.47 -1.75 -13.39
CA GLY A 149 0.56 -1.54 -14.52
C GLY A 149 1.21 -0.74 -15.64
N PHE A 150 0.62 -0.85 -16.82
CA PHE A 150 0.86 0.04 -17.95
C PHE A 150 -0.39 0.18 -18.80
N PHE A 151 -0.49 1.29 -19.52
CA PHE A 151 -1.54 1.53 -20.51
C PHE A 151 -0.96 1.53 -21.92
N ASP A 152 -1.74 1.10 -22.92
CA ASP A 152 -1.33 1.17 -24.33
C ASP A 152 -1.37 2.60 -24.88
N THR A 153 -2.14 3.47 -24.26
CA THR A 153 -2.40 4.84 -24.68
C THR A 153 -2.15 5.79 -23.54
N GLU A 154 -1.97 7.07 -23.84
CA GLU A 154 -1.87 8.11 -22.82
C GLU A 154 -3.09 8.09 -21.88
N PHE A 155 -2.84 8.21 -20.59
CA PHE A 155 -3.87 8.29 -19.55
C PHE A 155 -3.62 9.51 -18.67
N SER A 156 -4.58 10.45 -18.66
CA SER A 156 -4.51 11.66 -17.83
C SER A 156 -5.29 11.47 -16.53
N PHE A 157 -4.74 11.98 -15.43
CA PHE A 157 -5.31 11.89 -14.11
C PHE A 157 -5.13 13.19 -13.33
N PRO A 158 -6.06 13.53 -12.40
CA PRO A 158 -5.92 14.70 -11.55
C PRO A 158 -4.87 14.46 -10.46
N ALA A 159 -4.09 15.50 -10.19
CA ALA A 159 -3.05 15.51 -9.18
C ALA A 159 -3.03 16.80 -8.36
N VAL A 160 -2.50 16.72 -7.16
CA VAL A 160 -2.11 17.85 -6.32
C VAL A 160 -0.60 17.86 -6.23
N MET A 161 -0.02 18.98 -6.60
CA MET A 161 1.42 19.22 -6.46
C MET A 161 1.66 20.12 -5.26
N GLU A 162 2.66 19.80 -4.45
CA GLU A 162 3.27 20.71 -3.51
C GLU A 162 4.58 21.19 -4.14
N ASP A 163 4.64 22.46 -4.56
CA ASP A 163 5.71 22.99 -5.42
C ASP A 163 5.90 22.14 -6.69
N VAL A 164 6.97 21.35 -6.75
CA VAL A 164 7.30 20.46 -7.90
C VAL A 164 7.08 18.99 -7.61
N GLN A 165 6.67 18.65 -6.39
CA GLN A 165 6.45 17.25 -5.97
C GLN A 165 4.97 16.89 -6.07
N GLU A 166 4.66 15.74 -6.70
CA GLU A 166 3.34 15.15 -6.61
C GLU A 166 3.09 14.73 -5.14
N TRP A 167 2.10 15.36 -4.52
CA TRP A 167 1.69 15.00 -3.17
C TRP A 167 0.64 13.90 -3.20
N MET A 168 -0.29 14.00 -4.14
CA MET A 168 -1.38 13.06 -4.29
C MET A 168 -1.92 13.11 -5.72
N ALA A 169 -2.39 11.98 -6.21
CA ALA A 169 -3.04 11.90 -7.52
C ALA A 169 -4.15 10.84 -7.49
N ILE A 170 -5.22 11.06 -8.23
CA ILE A 170 -6.23 10.01 -8.43
C ILE A 170 -5.80 9.18 -9.65
N LYS A 171 -5.00 8.18 -9.42
CA LYS A 171 -4.42 7.27 -10.43
C LYS A 171 -4.76 5.81 -10.09
N PRO A 172 -4.44 4.83 -10.95
CA PRO A 172 -4.82 3.44 -10.71
C PRO A 172 -4.48 2.93 -9.31
N ASN A 173 -3.29 3.24 -8.79
CA ASN A 173 -2.89 2.84 -7.44
C ASN A 173 -3.89 3.32 -6.38
N GLU A 174 -4.22 4.61 -6.36
CA GLU A 174 -5.17 5.18 -5.40
C GLU A 174 -6.56 4.52 -5.50
N ILE A 175 -7.00 4.27 -6.73
CA ILE A 175 -8.31 3.66 -6.98
C ILE A 175 -8.35 2.22 -6.47
N GLU A 176 -7.33 1.42 -6.77
CA GLU A 176 -7.29 0.00 -6.40
C GLU A 176 -7.07 -0.20 -4.91
N THR A 177 -6.11 0.51 -4.31
CA THR A 177 -5.80 0.40 -2.87
C THR A 177 -6.96 0.84 -1.98
N MET A 178 -7.79 1.80 -2.43
CA MET A 178 -8.97 2.25 -1.70
C MET A 178 -10.21 1.38 -1.95
N ARG A 179 -10.19 0.44 -2.89
CA ARG A 179 -11.35 -0.38 -3.26
C ARG A 179 -11.91 -1.19 -2.08
N GLN A 180 -11.04 -1.83 -1.30
CA GLN A 180 -11.47 -2.59 -0.13
C GLN A 180 -11.93 -1.71 1.05
N PRO A 181 -11.19 -0.66 1.46
CA PRO A 181 -11.68 0.31 2.46
C PRO A 181 -13.04 0.90 2.09
N ILE A 182 -13.26 1.30 0.83
CA ILE A 182 -14.54 1.81 0.35
C ILE A 182 -15.63 0.72 0.47
N ALA A 183 -15.35 -0.51 0.06
CA ALA A 183 -16.33 -1.59 0.14
C ALA A 183 -16.78 -1.87 1.59
N ARG A 184 -15.86 -1.81 2.56
CA ARG A 184 -16.12 -2.06 3.99
C ARG A 184 -16.83 -0.90 4.70
N ALA A 185 -16.74 0.32 4.17
CA ALA A 185 -17.30 1.51 4.80
C ALA A 185 -18.84 1.42 4.91
N ALA A 186 -19.37 1.53 6.12
CA ALA A 186 -20.81 1.55 6.42
C ALA A 186 -21.05 2.28 7.75
N GLY A 187 -22.31 2.74 7.98
CA GLY A 187 -22.70 3.41 9.21
C GLY A 187 -22.08 4.80 9.35
N ARG A 188 -21.50 5.09 10.49
CA ARG A 188 -20.77 6.33 10.80
C ARG A 188 -19.30 6.10 10.51
N VAL A 189 -18.77 6.80 9.54
CA VAL A 189 -17.41 6.64 9.05
C VAL A 189 -16.56 7.82 9.49
N VAL A 190 -15.30 7.57 9.87
CA VAL A 190 -14.27 8.59 10.00
C VAL A 190 -13.16 8.31 9.00
N ALA A 191 -12.69 9.35 8.30
CA ALA A 191 -11.52 9.30 7.44
C ALA A 191 -10.45 10.23 8.03
N PHE A 192 -9.26 9.71 8.22
CA PHE A 192 -8.06 10.45 8.62
C PHE A 192 -7.23 10.74 7.36
N GLY A 193 -7.17 12.00 6.98
CA GLY A 193 -6.69 12.49 5.70
C GLY A 193 -7.84 12.77 4.73
N LEU A 194 -7.70 13.84 3.96
CA LEU A 194 -8.71 14.31 3.00
C LEU A 194 -8.24 14.10 1.57
N GLY A 195 -7.02 14.50 1.28
CA GLY A 195 -6.49 14.51 -0.05
C GLY A 195 -7.38 15.22 -1.07
N MET A 196 -7.57 14.59 -2.22
CA MET A 196 -8.49 15.07 -3.28
C MET A 196 -9.93 14.60 -3.06
N GLY A 197 -10.23 14.00 -1.92
CA GLY A 197 -11.58 13.56 -1.56
C GLY A 197 -12.08 12.34 -2.33
N TYR A 198 -11.22 11.53 -2.95
CA TYR A 198 -11.64 10.32 -3.67
C TYR A 198 -12.38 9.34 -2.75
N TYR A 199 -11.76 8.97 -1.61
CA TYR A 199 -12.41 8.13 -0.62
C TYR A 199 -13.72 8.74 -0.13
N ALA A 200 -13.69 10.04 0.20
CA ALA A 200 -14.86 10.77 0.70
C ALA A 200 -16.02 10.75 -0.31
N PHE A 201 -15.73 10.97 -1.60
CA PHE A 201 -16.71 10.91 -2.66
C PHE A 201 -17.33 9.51 -2.75
N MET A 202 -16.51 8.49 -2.92
CA MET A 202 -16.99 7.12 -3.12
C MET A 202 -17.80 6.60 -1.93
N VAL A 203 -17.39 6.94 -0.71
CA VAL A 203 -18.07 6.52 0.54
C VAL A 203 -19.35 7.30 0.76
N SER A 204 -19.41 8.60 0.46
CA SER A 204 -20.63 9.40 0.63
C SER A 204 -21.77 8.94 -0.27
N GLU A 205 -21.47 8.41 -1.46
CA GLU A 205 -22.49 7.90 -2.39
C GLU A 205 -23.11 6.56 -1.94
N LYS A 206 -22.49 5.85 -0.98
CA LYS A 206 -23.02 4.57 -0.49
C LYS A 206 -24.27 4.79 0.36
N PRO A 207 -25.38 4.06 0.11
CA PRO A 207 -26.59 4.14 0.94
C PRO A 207 -26.38 3.62 2.37
N GLU A 208 -25.41 2.69 2.58
CA GLU A 208 -25.08 2.13 3.88
C GLU A 208 -24.36 3.13 4.80
N VAL A 209 -23.75 4.17 4.23
CA VAL A 209 -23.03 5.20 4.98
C VAL A 209 -24.00 6.30 5.40
N LYS A 210 -24.06 6.54 6.71
CA LYS A 210 -24.94 7.55 7.32
C LYS A 210 -24.26 8.91 7.39
N THR A 211 -23.04 8.94 7.92
CA THR A 211 -22.23 10.14 8.07
C THR A 211 -20.75 9.81 7.78
N LEU A 212 -20.02 10.81 7.29
CA LEU A 212 -18.60 10.77 7.09
C LEU A 212 -17.94 11.98 7.75
N THR A 213 -17.15 11.74 8.79
CA THR A 213 -16.29 12.75 9.41
C THR A 213 -14.91 12.66 8.76
N ILE A 214 -14.41 13.76 8.22
CA ILE A 214 -13.06 13.84 7.66
C ILE A 214 -12.19 14.67 8.59
N VAL A 215 -11.10 14.09 9.05
CA VAL A 215 -10.10 14.76 9.89
C VAL A 215 -8.90 15.12 9.05
N GLU A 216 -8.70 16.42 8.84
CA GLU A 216 -7.60 16.97 8.05
C GLU A 216 -6.94 18.12 8.82
N ARG A 217 -5.62 18.15 8.84
CA ARG A 217 -4.87 19.19 9.57
C ARG A 217 -4.58 20.43 8.74
N ASP A 218 -4.38 20.25 7.41
CA ASP A 218 -3.95 21.32 6.53
C ASP A 218 -5.13 22.18 6.07
N GLU A 219 -5.09 23.47 6.42
CA GLU A 219 -6.14 24.42 6.08
C GLU A 219 -6.24 24.67 4.58
N ASN A 220 -5.13 24.63 3.85
CA ASN A 220 -5.12 24.87 2.41
C ASN A 220 -5.74 23.69 1.66
N VAL A 221 -5.46 22.44 2.09
CA VAL A 221 -6.11 21.24 1.54
C VAL A 221 -7.62 21.29 1.78
N ILE A 222 -8.05 21.68 2.99
CA ILE A 222 -9.47 21.87 3.30
C ILE A 222 -10.10 22.96 2.42
N ALA A 223 -9.39 24.08 2.22
CA ALA A 223 -9.89 25.19 1.39
C ALA A 223 -10.05 24.77 -0.07
N LEU A 224 -9.02 24.14 -0.67
CA LEU A 224 -9.07 23.59 -2.03
C LEU A 224 -10.26 22.63 -2.21
N PHE A 225 -10.43 21.73 -1.28
CA PHE A 225 -11.53 20.76 -1.32
C PHE A 225 -12.90 21.44 -1.23
N ARG A 226 -13.08 22.34 -0.25
CA ARG A 226 -14.35 23.06 -0.04
C ARG A 226 -14.73 23.96 -1.19
N GLU A 227 -13.75 24.59 -1.83
CA GLU A 227 -14.00 25.53 -2.93
C GLU A 227 -14.24 24.82 -4.26
N HIS A 228 -13.44 23.81 -4.57
CA HIS A 228 -13.41 23.25 -5.91
C HIS A 228 -14.03 21.85 -6.04
N ILE A 229 -13.96 21.02 -5.01
CA ILE A 229 -14.31 19.59 -5.09
C ILE A 229 -15.65 19.28 -4.42
N LEU A 230 -15.81 19.64 -3.15
CA LEU A 230 -17.02 19.35 -2.36
C LEU A 230 -18.33 19.87 -2.97
N PRO A 231 -18.39 21.05 -3.63
CA PRO A 231 -19.62 21.53 -4.27
C PRO A 231 -20.17 20.58 -5.34
N GLN A 232 -19.33 19.72 -5.92
CA GLN A 232 -19.69 18.75 -6.94
C GLN A 232 -20.22 17.42 -6.37
N PHE A 233 -20.16 17.22 -5.05
CA PHE A 233 -20.67 16.01 -4.40
C PHE A 233 -22.19 16.04 -4.29
N LEU A 234 -22.85 14.93 -4.67
CA LEU A 234 -24.31 14.80 -4.57
C LEU A 234 -24.78 14.58 -3.13
N LYS A 235 -23.94 13.99 -2.29
CA LYS A 235 -24.24 13.60 -0.90
C LYS A 235 -23.40 14.35 0.11
N LYS A 236 -23.08 15.62 -0.17
CA LYS A 236 -22.24 16.47 0.72
C LYS A 236 -22.86 16.70 2.10
N GLU A 237 -24.15 16.52 2.24
CA GLU A 237 -24.85 16.63 3.53
C GLU A 237 -24.44 15.53 4.54
N LYS A 238 -23.83 14.45 4.07
CA LYS A 238 -23.26 13.41 4.95
C LYS A 238 -21.89 13.76 5.52
N ILE A 239 -21.22 14.80 4.97
CA ILE A 239 -19.80 15.07 5.18
C ILE A 239 -19.64 16.19 6.21
N ASP A 240 -18.87 15.90 7.25
CA ASP A 240 -18.35 16.87 8.21
C ASP A 240 -16.82 16.91 8.14
N ILE A 241 -16.22 18.11 8.09
CA ILE A 241 -14.78 18.30 8.00
C ILE A 241 -14.29 18.96 9.28
N VAL A 242 -13.45 18.25 10.01
CA VAL A 242 -12.81 18.66 11.25
C VAL A 242 -11.35 19.00 10.98
N ARG A 243 -10.98 20.25 11.24
CA ARG A 243 -9.56 20.66 11.19
C ARG A 243 -8.88 20.30 12.48
N GLN A 244 -8.15 19.18 12.49
CA GLN A 244 -7.44 18.67 13.67
C GLN A 244 -6.32 17.71 13.26
N ASP A 245 -5.34 17.51 14.15
CA ASP A 245 -4.39 16.40 14.03
C ASP A 245 -5.10 15.06 14.21
N ALA A 246 -4.76 14.09 13.37
CA ALA A 246 -5.42 12.77 13.32
C ALA A 246 -5.22 11.98 14.63
N PHE A 247 -4.03 12.03 15.21
CA PHE A 247 -3.70 11.30 16.45
C PHE A 247 -4.36 11.94 17.68
N GLU A 248 -4.44 13.27 17.70
CA GLU A 248 -5.20 13.99 18.72
C GLU A 248 -6.68 13.66 18.64
N PHE A 249 -7.26 13.64 17.42
CA PHE A 249 -8.65 13.25 17.22
C PHE A 249 -8.89 11.79 17.64
N ALA A 250 -8.04 10.86 17.20
CA ALA A 250 -8.15 9.45 17.54
C ALA A 250 -8.03 9.22 19.06
N THR A 251 -7.25 10.03 19.77
CA THR A 251 -7.05 9.92 21.21
C THR A 251 -8.19 10.53 22.00
N ASN A 252 -8.69 11.70 21.59
CA ASN A 252 -9.55 12.53 22.43
C ASN A 252 -11.02 12.58 21.97
N CYS A 253 -11.29 12.31 20.67
CA CYS A 253 -12.60 12.49 20.06
C CYS A 253 -13.27 11.18 19.64
N MET A 254 -12.49 10.09 19.43
CA MET A 254 -13.06 8.78 19.15
C MET A 254 -13.54 8.12 20.45
N SER A 255 -14.86 7.98 20.56
CA SER A 255 -15.48 7.15 21.59
C SER A 255 -15.74 5.76 21.04
N ASP A 256 -15.50 4.72 21.83
CA ASP A 256 -15.76 3.35 21.44
C ASP A 256 -17.21 3.15 20.96
N GLY A 257 -17.38 2.51 19.79
CA GLY A 257 -18.69 2.30 19.17
C GLY A 257 -19.37 3.55 18.60
N TYR A 258 -18.73 4.73 18.62
CA TYR A 258 -19.30 5.90 17.94
C TYR A 258 -19.13 5.82 16.44
N TYR A 259 -17.93 5.45 15.95
CA TYR A 259 -17.69 5.21 14.54
C TYR A 259 -17.74 3.70 14.25
N ASP A 260 -18.39 3.33 13.14
CA ASP A 260 -18.48 1.95 12.68
C ASP A 260 -17.26 1.56 11.84
N HIS A 261 -16.69 2.53 11.08
CA HIS A 261 -15.51 2.33 10.25
C HIS A 261 -14.57 3.55 10.31
N ALA A 262 -13.26 3.29 10.34
CA ALA A 262 -12.21 4.29 10.26
C ALA A 262 -11.27 3.96 9.08
N PHE A 263 -11.03 4.92 8.19
CA PHE A 263 -10.02 4.83 7.13
C PHE A 263 -8.87 5.78 7.45
N VAL A 264 -7.64 5.26 7.34
CA VAL A 264 -6.43 6.01 7.69
C VAL A 264 -5.52 6.14 6.48
N ASP A 265 -5.31 7.38 6.06
CA ASP A 265 -4.51 7.77 4.91
C ASP A 265 -3.79 9.10 5.22
N LEU A 266 -2.66 8.99 5.93
CA LEU A 266 -1.93 10.11 6.54
C LEU A 266 -0.51 10.26 6.03
N TRP A 267 -0.09 9.44 5.09
CA TRP A 267 1.28 9.33 4.60
C TRP A 267 1.36 9.37 3.09
N HIS A 268 2.53 9.69 2.60
CA HIS A 268 2.83 9.75 1.18
C HIS A 268 3.29 8.39 0.62
N ASP A 269 4.11 7.66 1.40
CA ASP A 269 4.62 6.33 1.04
C ASP A 269 4.93 5.49 2.31
N VAL A 270 5.54 4.31 2.12
CA VAL A 270 5.89 3.41 3.23
C VAL A 270 6.91 4.04 4.19
N SER A 271 7.80 4.91 3.70
CA SER A 271 8.93 5.43 4.50
C SER A 271 8.46 6.39 5.59
N ASP A 272 7.52 7.27 5.27
CA ASP A 272 6.90 8.18 6.25
C ASP A 272 5.68 7.54 6.92
N GLY A 273 4.99 6.62 6.24
CA GLY A 273 3.80 5.95 6.73
C GLY A 273 4.05 4.93 7.83
N TYR A 274 5.15 4.20 7.78
CA TYR A 274 5.40 3.11 8.73
C TYR A 274 5.36 3.53 10.22
N PRO A 275 6.04 4.60 10.66
CA PRO A 275 5.95 5.07 12.05
C PRO A 275 4.53 5.57 12.42
N LEU A 276 3.84 6.24 11.50
CA LEU A 276 2.48 6.75 11.71
C LEU A 276 1.46 5.60 11.81
N TYR A 277 1.61 4.58 10.96
CA TYR A 277 0.82 3.35 11.01
C TYR A 277 0.93 2.66 12.37
N LYS A 278 2.15 2.44 12.88
CA LYS A 278 2.37 1.84 14.21
C LYS A 278 1.71 2.66 15.31
N GLN A 279 1.80 3.98 15.24
CA GLN A 279 1.18 4.87 16.21
C GLN A 279 -0.35 4.76 16.17
N MET A 280 -0.96 4.76 14.96
CA MET A 280 -2.42 4.63 14.84
C MET A 280 -2.91 3.24 15.27
N LYS A 281 -2.19 2.17 14.90
CA LYS A 281 -2.47 0.80 15.36
C LYS A 281 -2.48 0.69 16.89
N ALA A 282 -1.62 1.42 17.59
CA ALA A 282 -1.62 1.45 19.05
C ALA A 282 -2.86 2.13 19.64
N LEU A 283 -3.51 3.02 18.89
CA LEU A 283 -4.74 3.72 19.31
C LEU A 283 -6.02 2.90 19.04
N GLU A 284 -6.02 1.93 18.11
CA GLU A 284 -7.18 1.07 17.82
C GLU A 284 -7.78 0.41 19.07
N LYS A 285 -6.93 0.10 20.05
CA LYS A 285 -7.36 -0.50 21.33
C LYS A 285 -8.38 0.35 22.10
N ASN A 286 -8.42 1.67 21.82
CA ASN A 286 -9.34 2.60 22.47
C ASN A 286 -10.74 2.58 21.81
N SER A 287 -10.85 1.99 20.62
CA SER A 287 -12.10 1.88 19.85
C SER A 287 -12.26 0.47 19.26
N PRO A 288 -12.34 -0.58 20.11
CA PRO A 288 -12.34 -1.98 19.68
C PRO A 288 -13.56 -2.40 18.83
N ASN A 289 -14.62 -1.58 18.82
CA ASN A 289 -15.82 -1.81 18.01
C ASN A 289 -15.81 -1.02 16.69
N THR A 290 -14.74 -0.28 16.39
CA THR A 290 -14.54 0.39 15.11
C THR A 290 -13.67 -0.46 14.20
N LEU A 291 -14.11 -0.72 12.97
CA LEU A 291 -13.29 -1.40 11.96
C LEU A 291 -12.31 -0.40 11.34
N PHE A 292 -11.02 -0.64 11.51
CA PHE A 292 -9.99 0.17 10.87
C PHE A 292 -9.56 -0.41 9.52
N SER A 293 -9.29 0.44 8.56
CA SER A 293 -8.65 0.16 7.28
C SER A 293 -7.57 1.20 7.03
N TYR A 294 -6.47 0.79 6.41
CA TYR A 294 -5.30 1.65 6.18
C TYR A 294 -4.95 1.65 4.69
N TRP A 295 -4.54 2.81 4.18
CA TRP A 295 -4.00 2.90 2.83
C TRP A 295 -2.67 2.14 2.75
N ILE A 296 -2.44 1.38 1.66
CA ILE A 296 -1.25 0.54 1.40
C ILE A 296 -0.81 -0.32 2.60
N GLU A 297 -1.79 -0.91 3.32
CA GLU A 297 -1.50 -1.67 4.55
C GLU A 297 -0.57 -2.86 4.29
N ASP A 298 -0.67 -3.54 3.15
CA ASP A 298 0.19 -4.69 2.83
C ASP A 298 1.65 -4.29 2.66
N SER A 299 1.93 -3.12 2.05
CA SER A 299 3.26 -2.55 1.95
C SER A 299 3.85 -2.13 3.31
N LEU A 300 3.03 -1.57 4.20
CA LEU A 300 3.44 -1.24 5.56
C LEU A 300 3.73 -2.51 6.38
N LEU A 301 2.92 -3.55 6.21
CA LEU A 301 3.12 -4.85 6.84
C LEU A 301 4.37 -5.57 6.31
N SER A 302 4.75 -5.39 5.04
CA SER A 302 6.00 -5.89 4.49
C SER A 302 7.20 -5.40 5.28
N HIS A 303 7.26 -4.09 5.51
CA HIS A 303 8.34 -3.49 6.30
C HIS A 303 8.36 -4.02 7.73
N LEU A 304 7.21 -4.17 8.37
CA LEU A 304 7.09 -4.73 9.71
C LEU A 304 7.49 -6.21 9.77
N ARG A 305 7.12 -7.02 8.76
CA ARG A 305 7.53 -8.42 8.64
C ARG A 305 9.06 -8.56 8.60
N TRP A 306 9.71 -7.70 7.81
CA TRP A 306 11.17 -7.65 7.71
C TRP A 306 11.82 -7.31 9.05
N GLU A 307 11.35 -6.27 9.73
CA GLU A 307 11.84 -5.89 11.07
C GLU A 307 11.68 -7.01 12.10
N LEU A 308 10.50 -7.62 12.15
CA LEU A 308 10.20 -8.71 13.07
C LEU A 308 11.04 -9.96 12.78
N PHE A 309 11.22 -10.30 11.50
CA PHE A 309 12.04 -11.46 11.12
C PHE A 309 13.47 -11.31 11.61
N HIS A 310 14.08 -10.15 11.41
CA HIS A 310 15.44 -9.89 11.88
C HIS A 310 15.55 -9.95 13.40
N ARG A 311 14.66 -9.28 14.12
CA ARG A 311 14.67 -9.35 15.59
C ARG A 311 14.51 -10.78 16.13
N MET A 312 13.66 -11.58 15.50
CA MET A 312 13.47 -12.98 15.92
C MET A 312 14.65 -13.85 15.51
N SER A 313 15.28 -13.61 14.37
CA SER A 313 16.49 -14.28 13.90
C SER A 313 17.69 -14.04 14.83
N ASP A 314 17.85 -12.80 15.29
CA ASP A 314 18.88 -12.42 16.27
C ASP A 314 18.67 -13.16 17.60
N LEU A 315 17.43 -13.30 18.05
CA LEU A 315 17.09 -14.05 19.26
C LEU A 315 17.37 -15.56 19.13
N LEU A 316 17.23 -16.12 17.90
CA LEU A 316 17.59 -17.52 17.62
C LEU A 316 19.10 -17.75 17.61
N SER A 317 19.86 -16.72 17.24
CA SER A 317 21.34 -16.77 17.13
C SER A 317 22.03 -16.44 18.43
N ALA A 318 21.37 -15.74 19.37
CA ALA A 318 21.92 -15.39 20.66
C ALA A 318 22.09 -16.65 21.53
N THR A 319 23.32 -17.04 21.77
CA THR A 319 23.69 -18.02 22.82
C THR A 319 23.31 -17.41 24.16
N ALA A 320 22.55 -18.12 25.00
CA ALA A 320 22.24 -17.68 26.35
C ALA A 320 23.53 -17.45 27.13
N PRO A 321 23.71 -16.29 27.81
CA PRO A 321 24.86 -16.08 28.66
C PRO A 321 24.90 -17.15 29.74
N ALA A 322 26.05 -17.81 29.93
CA ALA A 322 26.25 -18.81 30.98
C ALA A 322 26.06 -18.16 32.35
N GLY A 323 24.98 -18.56 33.08
CA GLY A 323 24.78 -18.17 34.47
C GLY A 323 23.54 -17.36 34.82
N GLU A 324 22.71 -16.98 33.86
CA GLU A 324 21.40 -16.35 34.20
C GLU A 324 20.34 -17.40 34.53
N PRO A 325 19.44 -17.14 35.51
CA PRO A 325 18.33 -18.06 35.85
C PRO A 325 17.43 -18.21 34.62
N VAL A 326 17.11 -19.45 34.26
CA VAL A 326 16.16 -19.81 33.19
C VAL A 326 14.77 -19.33 33.62
N ILE A 327 14.45 -18.08 33.28
CA ILE A 327 13.08 -17.63 33.32
C ILE A 327 12.36 -18.41 32.20
N LEU A 328 11.33 -19.18 32.55
CA LEU A 328 10.45 -19.88 31.60
C LEU A 328 9.82 -18.83 30.66
N ARG A 329 10.47 -18.59 29.53
CA ARG A 329 9.95 -17.73 28.48
C ARG A 329 9.08 -18.57 27.53
N PRO A 330 7.99 -18.04 26.96
CA PRO A 330 7.15 -18.84 26.06
C PRO A 330 7.99 -19.36 24.89
N VAL A 331 7.85 -20.67 24.63
CA VAL A 331 8.48 -21.34 23.48
C VAL A 331 7.57 -21.13 22.28
N TYR A 332 8.10 -20.59 21.20
CA TYR A 332 7.36 -20.38 19.95
C TYR A 332 7.64 -21.51 18.98
N THR A 333 6.55 -22.07 18.40
CA THR A 333 6.66 -23.01 17.27
C THR A 333 6.87 -22.24 15.97
N TYR A 334 7.30 -22.96 14.91
CA TYR A 334 7.40 -22.38 13.57
C TYR A 334 6.07 -21.78 13.10
N GLU A 335 4.95 -22.47 13.34
CA GLU A 335 3.60 -22.01 12.97
C GLU A 335 3.23 -20.70 13.69
N GLN A 336 3.59 -20.57 14.95
CA GLN A 336 3.40 -19.33 15.71
C GLN A 336 4.28 -18.20 15.18
N PHE A 337 5.52 -18.52 14.79
CA PHE A 337 6.43 -17.57 14.15
C PHE A 337 5.85 -17.04 12.83
N VAL A 338 5.40 -17.94 11.94
CA VAL A 338 4.76 -17.54 10.67
C VAL A 338 3.47 -16.76 10.91
N ALA A 339 2.66 -17.17 11.89
CA ALA A 339 1.44 -16.44 12.25
C ALA A 339 1.73 -15.01 12.72
N CYS A 340 2.84 -14.78 13.43
CA CYS A 340 3.30 -13.44 13.81
C CYS A 340 3.72 -12.60 12.60
N LEU A 341 4.39 -13.20 11.62
CA LEU A 341 4.78 -12.49 10.40
C LEU A 341 3.58 -12.17 9.49
N ARG A 342 2.55 -13.04 9.48
CA ARG A 342 1.32 -12.81 8.73
C ARG A 342 0.42 -11.73 9.36
N ASN A 343 0.38 -11.69 10.69
CA ASN A 343 -0.36 -10.70 11.44
C ASN A 343 0.46 -10.22 12.64
N PRO A 344 1.34 -9.23 12.43
CA PRO A 344 2.23 -8.72 13.46
C PRO A 344 1.52 -8.12 14.69
N PHE A 345 0.26 -7.70 14.54
CA PHE A 345 -0.54 -7.11 15.61
C PHE A 345 -1.44 -8.10 16.37
N LEU A 346 -1.28 -9.43 16.12
CA LEU A 346 -1.98 -10.43 16.95
C LEU A 346 -1.66 -10.21 18.43
N ARG A 347 -2.71 -10.12 19.27
CA ARG A 347 -2.64 -9.86 20.74
C ARG A 347 -1.66 -10.78 21.49
N LYS A 348 -1.25 -11.89 20.90
CA LYS A 348 -0.24 -12.82 21.47
C LYS A 348 1.18 -12.24 21.50
N LEU A 349 1.46 -11.17 20.73
CA LEU A 349 2.75 -10.45 20.76
C LEU A 349 2.73 -9.26 21.72
N ALA A 350 1.57 -8.77 22.12
CA ALA A 350 1.45 -7.74 23.14
C ALA A 350 1.99 -8.27 24.49
N GLY A 351 3.13 -7.76 24.92
CA GLY A 351 3.83 -8.21 26.13
C GLY A 351 5.16 -8.93 25.89
N THR A 352 5.54 -9.16 24.65
CA THR A 352 6.85 -9.77 24.30
C THR A 352 7.97 -8.75 24.14
N GLY A 353 7.66 -7.44 24.09
CA GLY A 353 8.63 -6.38 23.82
C GLY A 353 9.14 -6.37 22.36
N LEU A 354 8.48 -7.08 21.45
CA LEU A 354 8.81 -7.15 20.03
C LEU A 354 8.11 -6.09 19.17
N LEU A 355 7.08 -5.44 19.72
CA LEU A 355 6.36 -4.34 19.09
C LEU A 355 6.53 -3.07 19.91
#